data_bf21e66dc6b0ec293e4bcbb08d10af15
#
_entry.id   bf21e66dc6b0ec293e4bcbb08d10af15
#
_cell.length_a   1.000
_cell.length_b   1.000
_cell.length_c   1.000
_cell.angle_alpha   90.00
_cell.angle_beta   90.00
_cell.angle_gamma   90.00
#
_symmetry.space_group_name_H-M   'P 1'
#
loop_
_entity.id
_entity.type
_entity.pdbx_description
1 polymer ?
#
loop_
_entity_poly.entity_id
_entity_poly.type
_entity_poly.pdbx_seq_one_letter_code
_entity_poly.pdbx_strand_id
1 'polypeptide(L)'
;MSTAKISAPISGDKAYQIRARAALPILVRQAEAGVPISYSDLAEELGMPNPRNLNYVLGSIGQSLEGLSKIWKVKVPPLQCLVINKNTGLPGEGIGWFLVKKEDFSALPLRQKRVIVEAELAHVFSFSRWDMVLKALSLEPVTCDFSPVLKEASRGYGSGESGEHKALKEYVACNPQVIGLSSNTPVGVTEYRLPSGDTLDVSFTSKAVWIAAEVKSAISAESDIVRGLFQCVKYRAVMDAVLLAEVRPHVAKAILVLGGKFPKSLIPLRNLFAIEVIDGIVPPANNHECDPAHLNNTKKVDLLGVV
;
A
#
# COMPACT_ATOMS: atom_id res chain seq x y z
N MET A 1 -23.15 2.22 20.15
CA MET A 1 -23.78 2.29 18.81
C MET A 1 -22.68 2.36 17.77
N SER A 2 -22.77 1.63 16.68
CA SER A 2 -21.78 1.69 15.59
C SER A 2 -21.83 3.06 14.91
N THR A 3 -20.68 3.69 14.67
CA THR A 3 -20.55 4.97 13.94
C THR A 3 -21.16 4.91 12.54
N ALA A 4 -21.15 3.74 11.90
CA ALA A 4 -21.81 3.51 10.61
C ALA A 4 -23.33 3.74 10.67
N LYS A 5 -23.98 3.44 11.80
CA LYS A 5 -25.43 3.64 11.99
C LYS A 5 -25.80 5.09 12.25
N ILE A 6 -24.88 5.89 12.79
CA ILE A 6 -25.11 7.27 13.21
C ILE A 6 -24.76 8.26 12.08
N SER A 7 -23.94 7.83 11.12
CA SER A 7 -23.52 8.68 10.01
C SER A 7 -24.71 8.97 9.07
N ALA A 8 -24.91 10.22 8.72
CA ALA A 8 -25.87 10.62 7.69
C ALA A 8 -25.22 10.54 6.29
N PRO A 9 -26.01 10.41 5.19
CA PRO A 9 -25.51 10.48 3.83
C PRO A 9 -24.65 11.70 3.54
N ILE A 10 -23.87 11.65 2.44
CA ILE A 10 -22.89 12.69 2.10
C ILE A 10 -23.45 14.07 1.74
N SER A 11 -24.76 14.19 1.60
CA SER A 11 -25.46 15.41 1.13
C SER A 11 -25.47 16.59 2.11
N GLY A 12 -24.99 16.41 3.36
CA GLY A 12 -25.00 17.48 4.36
C GLY A 12 -23.67 18.23 4.46
N ASP A 13 -23.60 19.19 5.40
CA ASP A 13 -22.46 20.11 5.56
C ASP A 13 -21.57 19.82 6.78
N LYS A 14 -21.80 18.70 7.47
CA LYS A 14 -20.93 18.32 8.59
C LYS A 14 -19.54 17.95 8.07
N ALA A 15 -18.50 18.20 8.86
CA ALA A 15 -17.10 17.98 8.47
C ALA A 15 -16.84 16.57 7.93
N TYR A 16 -17.46 15.52 8.50
CA TYR A 16 -17.31 14.16 8.00
C TYR A 16 -18.00 13.94 6.65
N GLN A 17 -19.11 14.65 6.35
CA GLN A 17 -19.82 14.57 5.06
C GLN A 17 -19.05 15.28 3.95
N ILE A 18 -18.45 16.44 4.26
CA ILE A 18 -17.53 17.12 3.33
C ILE A 18 -16.34 16.21 2.98
N ARG A 19 -15.74 15.58 4.00
CA ARG A 19 -14.65 14.62 3.82
C ARG A 19 -15.10 13.35 3.08
N ALA A 20 -16.33 12.89 3.28
CA ALA A 20 -16.89 11.76 2.55
C ALA A 20 -17.04 12.04 1.05
N ARG A 21 -17.46 13.28 0.68
CA ARG A 21 -17.47 13.73 -0.72
C ARG A 21 -16.07 13.76 -1.35
N ALA A 22 -15.04 14.11 -0.59
CA ALA A 22 -13.66 14.08 -1.06
C ALA A 22 -13.10 12.64 -1.14
N ALA A 23 -13.47 11.78 -0.17
CA ALA A 23 -12.96 10.40 -0.09
C ALA A 23 -13.58 9.47 -1.15
N LEU A 24 -14.87 9.66 -1.49
CA LEU A 24 -15.58 8.74 -2.38
C LEU A 24 -14.94 8.64 -3.76
N PRO A 25 -14.57 9.73 -4.46
CA PRO A 25 -13.85 9.66 -5.73
C PRO A 25 -12.48 8.97 -5.62
N ILE A 26 -11.75 9.13 -4.51
CA ILE A 26 -10.48 8.44 -4.25
C ILE A 26 -10.74 6.92 -4.14
N LEU A 27 -11.78 6.51 -3.42
CA LEU A 27 -12.13 5.10 -3.29
C LEU A 27 -12.62 4.50 -4.62
N VAL A 28 -13.33 5.27 -5.44
CA VAL A 28 -13.69 4.84 -6.81
C VAL A 28 -12.44 4.58 -7.64
N ARG A 29 -11.48 5.50 -7.63
CA ARG A 29 -10.17 5.31 -8.30
C ARG A 29 -9.47 4.02 -7.84
N GLN A 30 -9.48 3.74 -6.54
CA GLN A 30 -8.89 2.51 -5.99
C GLN A 30 -9.68 1.24 -6.41
N ALA A 31 -11.01 1.34 -6.49
CA ALA A 31 -11.84 0.24 -6.98
C ALA A 31 -11.53 -0.11 -8.44
N GLU A 32 -11.42 0.90 -9.30
CA GLU A 32 -11.07 0.76 -10.73
C GLU A 32 -9.65 0.24 -10.92
N ALA A 33 -8.72 0.62 -10.04
CA ALA A 33 -7.36 0.10 -10.02
C ALA A 33 -7.25 -1.33 -9.45
N GLY A 34 -8.30 -1.86 -8.83
CA GLY A 34 -8.29 -3.19 -8.20
C GLY A 34 -7.43 -3.26 -6.93
N VAL A 35 -7.23 -2.14 -6.24
CA VAL A 35 -6.25 -2.03 -5.15
C VAL A 35 -6.88 -1.46 -3.88
N PRO A 36 -6.81 -2.14 -2.72
CA PRO A 36 -7.20 -1.59 -1.44
C PRO A 36 -6.32 -0.42 -1.01
N ILE A 37 -6.81 0.40 -0.08
CA ILE A 37 -6.06 1.51 0.52
C ILE A 37 -6.09 1.39 2.04
N SER A 38 -4.98 1.72 2.72
CA SER A 38 -5.01 1.70 4.18
C SER A 38 -5.71 2.93 4.78
N TYR A 39 -6.18 2.80 6.05
CA TYR A 39 -6.73 3.95 6.77
C TYR A 39 -5.75 5.12 6.85
N SER A 40 -4.47 4.85 7.08
CA SER A 40 -3.44 5.89 7.15
C SER A 40 -3.21 6.56 5.79
N ASP A 41 -3.16 5.78 4.72
CA ASP A 41 -2.88 6.30 3.38
C ASP A 41 -4.05 7.12 2.83
N LEU A 42 -5.30 6.68 3.08
CA LEU A 42 -6.49 7.46 2.75
C LEU A 42 -6.55 8.76 3.57
N ALA A 43 -6.25 8.70 4.87
CA ALA A 43 -6.22 9.88 5.72
C ALA A 43 -5.16 10.88 5.25
N GLU A 44 -3.97 10.40 4.88
CA GLU A 44 -2.89 11.23 4.36
C GLU A 44 -3.28 11.93 3.06
N GLU A 45 -3.89 11.20 2.11
CA GLU A 45 -4.35 11.77 0.83
C GLU A 45 -5.47 12.82 1.04
N LEU A 46 -6.30 12.64 2.06
CA LEU A 46 -7.34 13.60 2.45
C LEU A 46 -6.82 14.76 3.32
N GLY A 47 -5.52 14.80 3.64
CA GLY A 47 -4.95 15.79 4.55
C GLY A 47 -5.48 15.69 5.98
N MET A 48 -5.93 14.51 6.42
CA MET A 48 -6.48 14.28 7.75
C MET A 48 -5.39 13.85 8.74
N PRO A 49 -5.20 14.59 9.85
CA PRO A 49 -4.14 14.27 10.81
C PRO A 49 -4.41 13.00 11.64
N ASN A 50 -5.68 12.57 11.73
CA ASN A 50 -6.07 11.39 12.52
C ASN A 50 -6.93 10.41 11.69
N PRO A 51 -6.39 9.25 11.32
CA PRO A 51 -7.12 8.22 10.57
C PRO A 51 -8.36 7.68 11.28
N ARG A 52 -8.44 7.74 12.63
CA ARG A 52 -9.61 7.26 13.39
C ARG A 52 -10.89 8.02 13.04
N ASN A 53 -10.78 9.27 12.57
CA ASN A 53 -11.92 10.06 12.16
C ASN A 53 -12.55 9.61 10.82
N LEU A 54 -11.93 8.68 10.11
CA LEU A 54 -12.50 8.07 8.90
C LEU A 54 -13.75 7.22 9.17
N ASN A 55 -13.98 6.78 10.40
CA ASN A 55 -15.15 5.96 10.73
C ASN A 55 -16.48 6.63 10.33
N TYR A 56 -16.63 7.94 10.60
CA TYR A 56 -17.83 8.69 10.21
C TYR A 56 -17.87 8.97 8.71
N VAL A 57 -16.72 9.21 8.09
CA VAL A 57 -16.56 9.42 6.66
C VAL A 57 -17.03 8.19 5.89
N LEU A 58 -16.50 7.01 6.24
CA LEU A 58 -16.83 5.73 5.61
C LEU A 58 -18.28 5.32 5.88
N GLY A 59 -18.80 5.59 7.09
CA GLY A 59 -20.21 5.40 7.42
C GLY A 59 -21.12 6.24 6.52
N SER A 60 -20.78 7.50 6.28
CA SER A 60 -21.53 8.42 5.41
C SER A 60 -21.53 7.95 3.95
N ILE A 61 -20.40 7.47 3.45
CA ILE A 61 -20.29 6.85 2.12
C ILE A 61 -21.20 5.62 2.04
N GLY A 62 -21.12 4.71 3.02
CA GLY A 62 -21.94 3.50 3.04
C GLY A 62 -23.44 3.79 3.02
N GLN A 63 -23.90 4.74 3.81
CA GLN A 63 -25.31 5.17 3.81
C GLN A 63 -25.76 5.73 2.45
N SER A 64 -24.90 6.48 1.78
CA SER A 64 -25.18 7.01 0.45
C SER A 64 -25.28 5.92 -0.62
N LEU A 65 -24.36 4.96 -0.61
CA LEU A 65 -24.37 3.81 -1.53
C LEU A 65 -25.57 2.90 -1.29
N GLU A 66 -25.98 2.73 -0.02
CA GLU A 66 -27.19 1.99 0.33
C GLU A 66 -28.46 2.70 -0.17
N GLY A 67 -28.48 4.04 -0.07
CA GLY A 67 -29.53 4.87 -0.64
C GLY A 67 -29.64 4.70 -2.16
N LEU A 68 -28.52 4.75 -2.89
CA LEU A 68 -28.49 4.50 -4.34
C LEU A 68 -28.94 3.10 -4.68
N SER A 69 -28.55 2.09 -3.90
CA SER A 69 -28.97 0.70 -4.10
C SER A 69 -30.49 0.55 -4.06
N LYS A 70 -31.16 1.27 -3.15
CA LYS A 70 -32.63 1.29 -3.04
C LYS A 70 -33.29 1.97 -4.25
N ILE A 71 -32.73 3.09 -4.69
CA ILE A 71 -33.23 3.85 -5.86
C ILE A 71 -33.06 3.04 -7.15
N TRP A 72 -31.90 2.47 -7.35
CA TRP A 72 -31.56 1.72 -8.58
C TRP A 72 -32.11 0.30 -8.59
N LYS A 73 -32.56 -0.22 -7.45
CA LYS A 73 -32.96 -1.62 -7.25
C LYS A 73 -31.87 -2.62 -7.63
N VAL A 74 -30.61 -2.17 -7.52
CA VAL A 74 -29.38 -2.95 -7.75
C VAL A 74 -28.45 -2.71 -6.58
N LYS A 75 -27.86 -3.79 -6.06
CA LYS A 75 -26.86 -3.66 -4.97
C LYS A 75 -25.63 -2.89 -5.49
N VAL A 76 -25.38 -1.72 -4.96
CA VAL A 76 -24.09 -1.01 -5.10
C VAL A 76 -23.16 -1.59 -4.05
N PRO A 77 -21.98 -2.12 -4.43
CA PRO A 77 -21.08 -2.74 -3.47
C PRO A 77 -20.57 -1.75 -2.42
N PRO A 78 -20.29 -2.21 -1.18
CA PRO A 78 -19.81 -1.34 -0.10
C PRO A 78 -18.35 -0.94 -0.32
N LEU A 79 -18.15 0.18 -0.99
CA LEU A 79 -16.84 0.71 -1.39
C LEU A 79 -15.87 0.89 -0.21
N GLN A 80 -16.38 1.10 0.99
CA GLN A 80 -15.61 1.19 2.22
C GLN A 80 -14.89 -0.11 2.61
N CYS A 81 -15.19 -1.26 1.96
CA CYS A 81 -14.40 -2.48 2.09
C CYS A 81 -12.95 -2.32 1.61
N LEU A 82 -12.70 -1.36 0.71
CA LEU A 82 -11.36 -1.04 0.22
C LEU A 82 -10.43 -0.49 1.30
N VAL A 83 -11.01 0.09 2.38
CA VAL A 83 -10.22 0.75 3.43
C VAL A 83 -9.85 -0.25 4.51
N ILE A 84 -8.57 -0.62 4.55
CA ILE A 84 -8.07 -1.71 5.37
C ILE A 84 -7.08 -1.24 6.44
N ASN A 85 -6.94 -2.01 7.49
CA ASN A 85 -5.87 -1.85 8.47
C ASN A 85 -4.60 -2.52 7.94
N LYS A 86 -3.46 -1.82 7.93
CA LYS A 86 -2.17 -2.32 7.42
C LYS A 86 -1.73 -3.64 8.05
N ASN A 87 -2.03 -3.83 9.34
CA ASN A 87 -1.57 -5.01 10.08
C ASN A 87 -2.43 -6.25 9.82
N THR A 88 -3.75 -6.07 9.65
CA THR A 88 -4.68 -7.19 9.50
C THR A 88 -5.07 -7.48 8.06
N GLY A 89 -4.92 -6.49 7.16
CA GLY A 89 -5.43 -6.53 5.80
C GLY A 89 -6.96 -6.49 5.73
N LEU A 90 -7.63 -6.16 6.82
CA LEU A 90 -9.09 -6.15 6.91
C LEU A 90 -9.64 -4.75 7.19
N PRO A 91 -10.85 -4.43 6.70
CA PRO A 91 -11.55 -3.23 7.11
C PRO A 91 -11.91 -3.27 8.60
N GLY A 92 -12.23 -2.10 9.16
CA GLY A 92 -12.68 -2.00 10.55
C GLY A 92 -14.04 -2.66 10.77
N GLU A 93 -14.34 -2.99 12.03
CA GLU A 93 -15.55 -3.72 12.43
C GLU A 93 -16.87 -3.07 11.96
N GLY A 94 -16.89 -1.75 11.74
CA GLY A 94 -18.06 -1.02 11.21
C GLY A 94 -18.53 -1.48 9.82
N ILE A 95 -17.69 -2.19 9.08
CA ILE A 95 -18.05 -2.75 7.78
C ILE A 95 -19.16 -3.82 7.90
N GLY A 96 -19.20 -4.53 9.02
CA GLY A 96 -20.22 -5.56 9.27
C GLY A 96 -21.65 -5.04 9.10
N TRP A 97 -21.89 -3.76 9.37
CA TRP A 97 -23.18 -3.12 9.14
C TRP A 97 -23.64 -3.18 7.67
N PHE A 98 -22.72 -3.20 6.74
CA PHE A 98 -22.99 -3.19 5.29
C PHE A 98 -22.86 -4.57 4.64
N LEU A 99 -22.14 -5.51 5.28
CA LEU A 99 -21.85 -6.83 4.71
C LEU A 99 -22.82 -7.90 5.15
N VAL A 100 -23.19 -7.93 6.42
CA VAL A 100 -23.91 -9.05 7.04
C VAL A 100 -25.14 -8.52 7.77
N LYS A 101 -26.34 -8.82 7.23
CA LYS A 101 -27.57 -8.29 7.80
C LYS A 101 -28.00 -8.89 9.14
N LYS A 102 -27.49 -10.07 9.52
CA LYS A 102 -27.96 -10.84 10.69
C LYS A 102 -26.87 -11.33 11.63
N GLU A 103 -25.64 -11.35 11.19
CA GLU A 103 -24.51 -11.83 11.96
C GLU A 103 -23.64 -10.66 12.44
N ASP A 104 -23.19 -10.74 13.65
CA ASP A 104 -22.21 -9.77 14.14
C ASP A 104 -20.85 -10.07 13.53
N PHE A 105 -20.47 -9.29 12.52
CA PHE A 105 -19.16 -9.43 11.85
C PHE A 105 -18.01 -9.42 12.86
N SER A 106 -18.14 -8.69 13.97
CA SER A 106 -17.10 -8.61 15.00
C SER A 106 -16.84 -9.95 15.68
N ALA A 107 -17.89 -10.77 15.87
CA ALA A 107 -17.80 -12.08 16.49
C ALA A 107 -17.23 -13.19 15.60
N LEU A 108 -17.12 -12.96 14.30
CA LEU A 108 -16.61 -13.97 13.36
C LEU A 108 -15.10 -14.21 13.55
N PRO A 109 -14.64 -15.47 13.40
CA PRO A 109 -13.22 -15.78 13.32
C PRO A 109 -12.53 -15.03 12.17
N LEU A 110 -11.25 -14.70 12.35
CA LEU A 110 -10.47 -13.91 11.39
C LEU A 110 -10.49 -14.50 9.95
N ARG A 111 -10.43 -15.83 9.86
CA ARG A 111 -10.52 -16.55 8.58
C ARG A 111 -11.84 -16.29 7.85
N GLN A 112 -12.96 -16.31 8.57
CA GLN A 112 -14.27 -16.05 7.98
C GLN A 112 -14.42 -14.58 7.58
N LYS A 113 -13.91 -13.65 8.41
CA LYS A 113 -13.85 -12.22 8.05
C LYS A 113 -13.12 -12.01 6.73
N ARG A 114 -11.97 -12.66 6.53
CA ARG A 114 -11.20 -12.56 5.28
C ARG A 114 -12.00 -13.05 4.08
N VAL A 115 -12.61 -14.22 4.15
CA VAL A 115 -13.42 -14.77 3.04
C VAL A 115 -14.55 -13.82 2.66
N ILE A 116 -15.27 -13.27 3.63
CA ILE A 116 -16.36 -12.32 3.38
C ILE A 116 -15.83 -11.05 2.72
N VAL A 117 -14.74 -10.49 3.25
CA VAL A 117 -14.14 -9.25 2.72
C VAL A 117 -13.58 -9.46 1.31
N GLU A 118 -12.90 -10.57 1.04
CA GLU A 118 -12.37 -10.92 -0.27
C GLU A 118 -13.49 -11.06 -1.30
N ALA A 119 -14.61 -11.70 -0.94
CA ALA A 119 -15.78 -11.82 -1.81
C ALA A 119 -16.38 -10.43 -2.13
N GLU A 120 -16.52 -9.55 -1.15
CA GLU A 120 -17.05 -8.21 -1.40
C GLU A 120 -16.03 -7.31 -2.15
N LEU A 121 -14.74 -7.47 -1.95
CA LEU A 121 -13.72 -6.79 -2.75
C LEU A 121 -13.80 -7.21 -4.22
N ALA A 122 -14.03 -8.50 -4.51
CA ALA A 122 -14.26 -8.97 -5.88
C ALA A 122 -15.48 -8.29 -6.51
N HIS A 123 -16.57 -8.11 -5.75
CA HIS A 123 -17.73 -7.35 -6.22
C HIS A 123 -17.43 -5.88 -6.46
N VAL A 124 -16.65 -5.24 -5.56
CA VAL A 124 -16.24 -3.85 -5.70
C VAL A 124 -15.39 -3.66 -6.97
N PHE A 125 -14.42 -4.53 -7.21
CA PHE A 125 -13.52 -4.44 -8.36
C PHE A 125 -14.20 -4.75 -9.70
N SER A 126 -15.21 -5.62 -9.69
CA SER A 126 -15.97 -5.98 -10.89
C SER A 126 -17.16 -5.04 -11.20
N PHE A 127 -17.47 -4.11 -10.30
CA PHE A 127 -18.62 -3.21 -10.49
C PHE A 127 -18.30 -2.11 -11.51
N SER A 128 -18.91 -2.16 -12.67
CA SER A 128 -18.61 -1.30 -13.83
C SER A 128 -19.35 0.04 -13.85
N ARG A 129 -20.08 0.42 -12.77
CA ARG A 129 -20.93 1.63 -12.75
C ARG A 129 -20.47 2.67 -11.74
N TRP A 130 -19.17 2.72 -11.45
CA TRP A 130 -18.63 3.69 -10.47
C TRP A 130 -18.75 5.13 -10.96
N ASP A 131 -18.61 5.37 -12.26
CA ASP A 131 -18.87 6.66 -12.92
C ASP A 131 -20.32 7.14 -12.71
N MET A 132 -21.29 6.21 -12.83
CA MET A 132 -22.71 6.51 -12.56
C MET A 132 -22.96 6.83 -11.08
N VAL A 133 -22.24 6.18 -10.16
CA VAL A 133 -22.33 6.47 -8.72
C VAL A 133 -21.84 7.88 -8.44
N LEU A 134 -20.67 8.28 -8.97
CA LEU A 134 -20.16 9.63 -8.82
C LEU A 134 -21.14 10.67 -9.38
N LYS A 135 -21.61 10.44 -10.61
CA LYS A 135 -22.59 11.33 -11.25
C LYS A 135 -23.90 11.47 -10.46
N ALA A 136 -24.43 10.36 -9.94
CA ALA A 136 -25.68 10.38 -9.14
C ALA A 136 -25.51 11.13 -7.81
N LEU A 137 -24.31 11.21 -7.30
CA LEU A 137 -23.96 11.95 -6.08
C LEU A 137 -23.39 13.35 -6.37
N SER A 138 -23.40 13.79 -7.63
CA SER A 138 -22.86 15.09 -8.06
C SER A 138 -21.39 15.27 -7.68
N LEU A 139 -20.60 14.22 -7.87
CA LEU A 139 -19.15 14.21 -7.60
C LEU A 139 -18.37 13.98 -8.89
N GLU A 140 -17.25 14.68 -9.01
CA GLU A 140 -16.32 14.49 -10.12
C GLU A 140 -15.29 13.40 -9.78
N PRO A 141 -14.84 12.60 -10.76
CA PRO A 141 -13.77 11.65 -10.57
C PRO A 141 -12.45 12.36 -10.21
N VAL A 142 -11.63 11.74 -9.37
CA VAL A 142 -10.26 12.20 -9.14
C VAL A 142 -9.43 11.84 -10.35
N THR A 143 -9.05 12.85 -11.12
CA THR A 143 -8.10 12.70 -12.23
C THR A 143 -6.70 13.06 -11.75
N CYS A 144 -5.79 12.09 -11.77
CA CYS A 144 -4.36 12.33 -11.53
C CYS A 144 -3.63 12.16 -12.85
N ASP A 145 -3.14 13.26 -13.43
CA ASP A 145 -2.28 13.16 -14.60
C ASP A 145 -0.82 13.00 -14.20
N PHE A 146 -0.36 11.77 -14.22
CA PHE A 146 1.04 11.43 -13.96
C PHE A 146 1.91 11.44 -15.23
N SER A 147 1.33 11.72 -16.41
CA SER A 147 2.04 11.67 -17.69
C SER A 147 3.31 12.50 -17.73
N PRO A 148 3.36 13.75 -17.19
CA PRO A 148 4.59 14.54 -17.19
C PRO A 148 5.72 13.88 -16.40
N VAL A 149 5.42 13.42 -15.19
CA VAL A 149 6.41 12.80 -14.27
C VAL A 149 6.85 11.43 -14.79
N LEU A 150 5.93 10.66 -15.38
CA LEU A 150 6.24 9.37 -16.03
C LEU A 150 7.17 9.58 -17.25
N LYS A 151 6.90 10.60 -18.06
CA LYS A 151 7.75 10.93 -19.20
C LYS A 151 9.15 11.36 -18.77
N GLU A 152 9.28 12.10 -17.68
CA GLU A 152 10.57 12.46 -17.11
C GLU A 152 11.28 11.24 -16.53
N ALA A 153 10.60 10.41 -15.75
CA ALA A 153 11.14 9.18 -15.21
C ALA A 153 11.64 8.20 -16.29
N SER A 154 10.98 8.16 -17.46
CA SER A 154 11.40 7.31 -18.59
C SER A 154 12.65 7.81 -19.32
N ARG A 155 13.00 9.09 -19.20
CA ARG A 155 14.18 9.69 -19.79
C ARG A 155 15.45 9.52 -18.98
N GLY A 156 15.38 8.83 -17.83
CA GLY A 156 16.45 8.74 -16.86
C GLY A 156 17.78 8.29 -17.45
N TYR A 157 18.75 9.16 -17.32
CA TYR A 157 20.15 8.83 -17.54
C TYR A 157 20.66 8.11 -16.30
N GLY A 158 21.32 6.95 -16.49
CA GLY A 158 22.00 6.25 -15.42
C GLY A 158 23.14 7.13 -14.88
N SER A 159 22.85 7.97 -13.91
CA SER A 159 23.90 8.49 -13.04
C SER A 159 24.39 7.30 -12.21
N GLY A 160 25.68 7.06 -12.19
CA GLY A 160 26.28 6.04 -11.35
C GLY A 160 25.83 6.18 -9.90
N GLU A 161 25.90 5.11 -9.12
CA GLU A 161 25.52 5.10 -7.71
C GLU A 161 26.26 6.22 -6.94
N SER A 162 25.51 7.13 -6.32
CA SER A 162 26.10 8.18 -5.47
C SER A 162 26.57 7.58 -4.15
N GLY A 163 27.61 8.20 -3.52
CA GLY A 163 28.06 7.79 -2.19
C GLY A 163 26.95 7.80 -1.13
N GLU A 164 26.01 8.76 -1.22
CA GLU A 164 24.86 8.85 -0.33
C GLU A 164 23.87 7.69 -0.53
N HIS A 165 23.64 7.28 -1.78
CA HIS A 165 22.78 6.14 -2.09
C HIS A 165 23.40 4.85 -1.51
N LYS A 166 24.69 4.62 -1.75
CA LYS A 166 25.42 3.47 -1.21
C LYS A 166 25.38 3.44 0.31
N ALA A 167 25.68 4.56 0.98
CA ALA A 167 25.64 4.66 2.45
C ALA A 167 24.25 4.35 3.01
N LEU A 168 23.19 4.88 2.39
CA LEU A 168 21.81 4.60 2.81
C LEU A 168 21.43 3.13 2.60
N LYS A 169 21.81 2.53 1.46
CA LYS A 169 21.58 1.11 1.16
C LYS A 169 22.26 0.20 2.20
N GLU A 170 23.52 0.44 2.50
CA GLU A 170 24.27 -0.32 3.51
C GLU A 170 23.64 -0.13 4.91
N TYR A 171 23.26 1.10 5.26
CA TYR A 171 22.59 1.38 6.53
C TYR A 171 21.27 0.62 6.66
N VAL A 172 20.42 0.61 5.63
CA VAL A 172 19.16 -0.14 5.62
C VAL A 172 19.42 -1.64 5.75
N ALA A 173 20.40 -2.19 5.03
CA ALA A 173 20.76 -3.61 5.10
C ALA A 173 21.16 -4.03 6.52
N CYS A 174 21.93 -3.20 7.20
CA CYS A 174 22.44 -3.48 8.55
C CYS A 174 21.41 -3.23 9.65
N ASN A 175 20.38 -2.44 9.37
CA ASN A 175 19.41 -1.99 10.37
C ASN A 175 17.96 -2.33 9.95
N PRO A 176 17.56 -3.61 9.94
CA PRO A 176 16.23 -4.03 9.49
C PRO A 176 15.09 -3.33 10.25
N GLN A 177 15.34 -2.86 11.48
CA GLN A 177 14.35 -2.13 12.29
C GLN A 177 13.93 -0.78 11.66
N VAL A 178 14.77 -0.15 10.83
CA VAL A 178 14.40 1.12 10.17
C VAL A 178 13.29 0.96 9.14
N ILE A 179 13.08 -0.28 8.68
CA ILE A 179 11.98 -0.64 7.80
C ILE A 179 10.89 -1.45 8.52
N GLY A 180 10.83 -1.36 9.84
CA GLY A 180 9.79 -2.00 10.65
C GLY A 180 9.96 -3.50 10.86
N LEU A 181 11.11 -4.07 10.51
CA LEU A 181 11.43 -5.46 10.82
C LEU A 181 11.95 -5.60 12.25
N SER A 182 11.92 -6.82 12.79
CA SER A 182 12.53 -7.12 14.08
C SER A 182 14.04 -6.85 14.06
N SER A 183 14.60 -6.35 15.16
CA SER A 183 16.05 -6.22 15.34
C SER A 183 16.79 -7.56 15.25
N ASN A 184 16.08 -8.67 15.44
CA ASN A 184 16.62 -10.03 15.29
C ASN A 184 16.58 -10.53 13.84
N THR A 185 16.07 -9.73 12.89
CA THR A 185 16.11 -10.09 11.47
C THR A 185 17.56 -10.07 11.00
N PRO A 186 18.01 -11.10 10.27
CA PRO A 186 19.36 -11.10 9.70
C PRO A 186 19.62 -9.86 8.85
N VAL A 187 20.90 -9.48 8.74
CA VAL A 187 21.36 -8.40 7.86
C VAL A 187 20.84 -8.66 6.45
N GLY A 188 20.35 -7.62 5.79
CA GLY A 188 19.86 -7.68 4.42
C GLY A 188 20.99 -7.95 3.41
N VAL A 189 20.67 -8.66 2.34
CA VAL A 189 21.59 -8.88 1.23
C VAL A 189 21.47 -7.70 0.28
N THR A 190 22.56 -6.96 0.09
CA THR A 190 22.63 -5.89 -0.92
C THR A 190 22.86 -6.46 -2.32
N GLU A 191 22.42 -5.75 -3.35
CA GLU A 191 22.60 -6.13 -4.76
C GLU A 191 22.10 -7.57 -5.06
N TYR A 192 20.95 -7.93 -4.47
CA TYR A 192 20.37 -9.26 -4.68
C TYR A 192 19.80 -9.40 -6.09
N ARG A 193 20.32 -10.34 -6.87
CA ARG A 193 19.92 -10.53 -8.26
C ARG A 193 18.69 -11.44 -8.37
N LEU A 194 17.65 -10.93 -9.03
CA LEU A 194 16.44 -11.69 -9.37
C LEU A 194 16.62 -12.50 -10.66
N PRO A 195 15.85 -13.58 -10.87
CA PRO A 195 15.88 -14.36 -12.12
C PRO A 195 15.53 -13.54 -13.37
N SER A 196 14.82 -12.43 -13.22
CA SER A 196 14.54 -11.48 -14.32
C SER A 196 15.76 -10.70 -14.79
N GLY A 197 16.89 -10.79 -14.07
CA GLY A 197 18.09 -9.97 -14.31
C GLY A 197 18.08 -8.64 -13.54
N ASP A 198 16.98 -8.29 -12.90
CA ASP A 198 16.92 -7.11 -12.03
C ASP A 198 17.73 -7.34 -10.76
N THR A 199 18.19 -6.24 -10.17
CA THR A 199 18.95 -6.25 -8.92
C THR A 199 18.18 -5.44 -7.89
N LEU A 200 17.92 -6.04 -6.72
CA LEU A 200 17.33 -5.36 -5.57
C LEU A 200 18.41 -4.61 -4.79
N ASP A 201 18.16 -3.38 -4.39
CA ASP A 201 19.12 -2.64 -3.55
C ASP A 201 19.38 -3.39 -2.24
N VAL A 202 18.31 -3.81 -1.54
CA VAL A 202 18.41 -4.66 -0.34
C VAL A 202 17.33 -5.72 -0.34
N SER A 203 17.69 -6.96 -0.02
CA SER A 203 16.77 -8.09 0.14
C SER A 203 16.79 -8.63 1.56
N PHE A 204 15.61 -8.79 2.17
CA PHE A 204 15.44 -9.45 3.46
C PHE A 204 14.53 -10.66 3.30
N THR A 205 14.94 -11.78 3.87
CA THR A 205 14.13 -13.01 3.87
C THR A 205 13.91 -13.46 5.31
N SER A 206 12.66 -13.65 5.67
CA SER A 206 12.24 -14.26 6.93
C SER A 206 11.45 -15.54 6.67
N LYS A 207 11.01 -16.24 7.74
CA LYS A 207 10.23 -17.49 7.59
C LYS A 207 8.90 -17.33 6.83
N ALA A 208 8.35 -16.14 6.72
CA ALA A 208 7.03 -15.90 6.14
C ALA A 208 7.01 -14.83 5.04
N VAL A 209 8.02 -13.96 4.99
CA VAL A 209 8.02 -12.78 4.13
C VAL A 209 9.38 -12.63 3.45
N TRP A 210 9.35 -12.34 2.16
CA TRP A 210 10.50 -11.90 1.38
C TRP A 210 10.30 -10.44 0.99
N ILE A 211 11.21 -9.56 1.40
CA ILE A 211 11.11 -8.11 1.22
C ILE A 211 12.21 -7.61 0.31
N ALA A 212 11.84 -6.87 -0.73
CA ALA A 212 12.72 -6.02 -1.51
C ALA A 212 12.61 -4.58 -1.00
N ALA A 213 13.73 -3.97 -0.65
CA ALA A 213 13.80 -2.53 -0.38
C ALA A 213 14.53 -1.85 -1.55
N GLU A 214 13.84 -0.96 -2.24
CA GLU A 214 14.41 -0.02 -3.20
C GLU A 214 14.78 1.24 -2.45
N VAL A 215 15.99 1.73 -2.64
CA VAL A 215 16.54 2.86 -1.87
C VAL A 215 16.72 4.08 -2.78
N LYS A 216 16.39 5.26 -2.29
CA LYS A 216 16.67 6.54 -2.96
C LYS A 216 17.25 7.52 -1.95
N SER A 217 18.39 8.13 -2.26
CA SER A 217 19.06 9.10 -1.40
C SER A 217 18.23 10.39 -1.22
N ALA A 218 18.62 11.22 -0.26
CA ALA A 218 17.93 12.49 0.02
C ALA A 218 17.99 13.48 -1.14
N ILE A 219 19.00 13.37 -2.01
CA ILE A 219 19.18 14.24 -3.19
C ILE A 219 18.49 13.71 -4.44
N SER A 220 17.78 12.57 -4.37
CA SER A 220 17.08 11.99 -5.53
C SER A 220 15.98 12.91 -6.00
N ALA A 221 15.91 13.12 -7.31
CA ALA A 221 14.84 13.90 -7.95
C ALA A 221 13.48 13.16 -7.86
N GLU A 222 12.37 13.90 -8.01
CA GLU A 222 11.02 13.31 -8.01
C GLU A 222 10.87 12.21 -9.06
N SER A 223 11.47 12.39 -10.24
CA SER A 223 11.51 11.37 -11.31
C SER A 223 12.22 10.07 -10.89
N ASP A 224 13.23 10.16 -10.02
CA ASP A 224 13.91 8.99 -9.46
C ASP A 224 13.03 8.25 -8.45
N ILE A 225 12.29 9.01 -7.65
CA ILE A 225 11.31 8.46 -6.70
C ILE A 225 10.22 7.73 -7.45
N VAL A 226 9.71 8.29 -8.55
CA VAL A 226 8.73 7.64 -9.43
C VAL A 226 9.30 6.34 -10.00
N ARG A 227 10.54 6.35 -10.51
CA ARG A 227 11.21 5.12 -10.95
C ARG A 227 11.28 4.08 -9.83
N GLY A 228 11.62 4.50 -8.62
CA GLY A 228 11.62 3.61 -7.45
C GLY A 228 10.27 2.97 -7.17
N LEU A 229 9.17 3.72 -7.28
CA LEU A 229 7.82 3.15 -7.17
C LEU A 229 7.55 2.08 -8.23
N PHE A 230 7.92 2.32 -9.51
CA PHE A 230 7.78 1.32 -10.57
C PHE A 230 8.67 0.10 -10.37
N GLN A 231 9.90 0.30 -9.89
CA GLN A 231 10.81 -0.79 -9.53
C GLN A 231 10.17 -1.66 -8.43
N CYS A 232 9.59 -1.07 -7.39
CA CYS A 232 8.89 -1.82 -6.35
C CYS A 232 7.74 -2.66 -6.90
N VAL A 233 6.93 -2.12 -7.83
CA VAL A 233 5.84 -2.88 -8.49
C VAL A 233 6.42 -4.06 -9.25
N LYS A 234 7.48 -3.84 -10.06
CA LYS A 234 8.15 -4.87 -10.83
C LYS A 234 8.76 -5.95 -9.94
N TYR A 235 9.49 -5.55 -8.91
CA TYR A 235 10.12 -6.49 -7.98
C TYR A 235 9.10 -7.38 -7.29
N ARG A 236 8.02 -6.81 -6.77
CA ARG A 236 6.94 -7.58 -6.16
C ARG A 236 6.37 -8.63 -7.13
N ALA A 237 6.08 -8.25 -8.37
CA ALA A 237 5.56 -9.17 -9.37
C ALA A 237 6.54 -10.32 -9.70
N VAL A 238 7.83 -10.01 -9.85
CA VAL A 238 8.86 -11.04 -10.10
C VAL A 238 9.05 -11.95 -8.90
N MET A 239 9.09 -11.38 -7.69
CA MET A 239 9.21 -12.16 -6.45
C MET A 239 8.01 -13.07 -6.22
N ASP A 240 6.78 -12.60 -6.46
CA ASP A 240 5.57 -13.43 -6.41
C ASP A 240 5.64 -14.59 -7.41
N ALA A 241 6.10 -14.33 -8.63
CA ALA A 241 6.29 -15.38 -9.64
C ALA A 241 7.34 -16.43 -9.21
N VAL A 242 8.45 -15.98 -8.62
CA VAL A 242 9.49 -16.89 -8.07
C VAL A 242 8.94 -17.75 -6.95
N LEU A 243 8.24 -17.14 -5.98
CA LEU A 243 7.65 -17.84 -4.84
C LEU A 243 6.62 -18.89 -5.31
N LEU A 244 5.83 -18.54 -6.32
CA LEU A 244 4.87 -19.47 -6.92
C LEU A 244 5.57 -20.65 -7.62
N ALA A 245 6.58 -20.36 -8.43
CA ALA A 245 7.33 -21.40 -9.16
C ALA A 245 8.09 -22.36 -8.22
N GLU A 246 8.57 -21.86 -7.09
CA GLU A 246 9.28 -22.64 -6.07
C GLU A 246 8.37 -23.24 -4.99
N VAL A 247 7.06 -23.03 -5.11
CA VAL A 247 6.06 -23.51 -4.14
C VAL A 247 6.37 -23.08 -2.69
N ARG A 248 6.92 -21.89 -2.54
CA ARG A 248 7.27 -21.35 -1.20
C ARG A 248 6.07 -20.64 -0.56
N PRO A 249 5.76 -20.92 0.72
CA PRO A 249 4.65 -20.29 1.45
C PRO A 249 5.02 -18.88 1.98
N HIS A 250 5.75 -18.09 1.21
CA HIS A 250 6.15 -16.73 1.58
C HIS A 250 5.25 -15.71 0.91
N VAL A 251 5.23 -14.50 1.46
CA VAL A 251 4.59 -13.33 0.87
C VAL A 251 5.68 -12.37 0.39
N ALA A 252 5.65 -12.00 -0.88
CA ALA A 252 6.55 -10.97 -1.41
C ALA A 252 6.06 -9.58 -1.05
N LYS A 253 6.98 -8.72 -0.61
CA LYS A 253 6.75 -7.30 -0.40
C LYS A 253 7.85 -6.50 -1.07
N ALA A 254 7.49 -5.34 -1.63
CA ALA A 254 8.46 -4.35 -2.06
C ALA A 254 8.16 -3.03 -1.38
N ILE A 255 9.17 -2.37 -0.88
CA ILE A 255 9.09 -1.09 -0.17
C ILE A 255 10.05 -0.10 -0.80
N LEU A 256 9.68 1.17 -0.79
CA LEU A 256 10.55 2.27 -1.19
C LEU A 256 11.08 2.96 0.05
N VAL A 257 12.40 3.05 0.19
CA VAL A 257 13.08 3.70 1.31
C VAL A 257 13.76 4.97 0.83
N LEU A 258 13.44 6.09 1.47
CA LEU A 258 13.94 7.40 1.08
C LEU A 258 14.81 8.03 2.17
N GLY A 259 15.95 8.60 1.78
CA GLY A 259 16.72 9.49 2.64
C GLY A 259 16.04 10.84 2.88
N GLY A 260 15.29 11.34 1.89
CA GLY A 260 14.49 12.56 1.94
C GLY A 260 13.03 12.31 2.30
N LYS A 261 12.20 13.36 2.19
CA LYS A 261 10.74 13.25 2.40
C LYS A 261 10.04 12.86 1.11
N PHE A 262 9.00 12.03 1.24
CA PHE A 262 8.18 11.63 0.11
C PHE A 262 7.34 12.81 -0.40
N PRO A 263 7.37 13.11 -1.72
CA PRO A 263 6.61 14.22 -2.29
C PRO A 263 5.10 14.01 -2.15
N LYS A 264 4.38 15.01 -1.65
CA LYS A 264 2.92 14.94 -1.49
C LYS A 264 2.18 14.77 -2.82
N SER A 265 2.74 15.31 -3.90
CA SER A 265 2.26 15.14 -5.28
C SER A 265 2.16 13.67 -5.72
N LEU A 266 3.01 12.80 -5.17
CA LEU A 266 3.08 11.38 -5.51
C LEU A 266 2.25 10.47 -4.60
N ILE A 267 1.58 11.00 -3.55
CA ILE A 267 0.73 10.20 -2.65
C ILE A 267 -0.34 9.41 -3.43
N PRO A 268 -1.08 10.00 -4.38
CA PRO A 268 -2.05 9.25 -5.16
C PRO A 268 -1.43 8.10 -5.97
N LEU A 269 -0.25 8.32 -6.57
CA LEU A 269 0.47 7.29 -7.34
C LEU A 269 0.95 6.15 -6.45
N ARG A 270 1.54 6.47 -5.29
CA ARG A 270 1.93 5.47 -4.28
C ARG A 270 0.74 4.61 -3.86
N ASN A 271 -0.41 5.24 -3.61
CA ASN A 271 -1.63 4.55 -3.19
C ASN A 271 -2.20 3.67 -4.30
N LEU A 272 -2.15 4.10 -5.57
CA LEU A 272 -2.52 3.28 -6.74
C LEU A 272 -1.66 2.03 -6.88
N PHE A 273 -0.37 2.12 -6.58
CA PHE A 273 0.55 0.98 -6.66
C PHE A 273 0.54 0.12 -5.40
N ALA A 274 -0.11 0.56 -4.32
CA ALA A 274 -0.04 -0.06 -2.99
C ALA A 274 1.39 -0.33 -2.55
N ILE A 275 2.28 0.64 -2.73
CA ILE A 275 3.68 0.55 -2.30
C ILE A 275 3.82 1.23 -0.95
N GLU A 276 4.42 0.53 -0.01
CA GLU A 276 4.83 1.10 1.26
C GLU A 276 6.07 1.98 1.06
N VAL A 277 6.02 3.19 1.61
CA VAL A 277 7.14 4.14 1.57
C VAL A 277 7.57 4.46 2.99
N ILE A 278 8.87 4.41 3.21
CA ILE A 278 9.51 4.79 4.46
C ILE A 278 10.46 5.93 4.14
N ASP A 279 10.18 7.11 4.65
CA ASP A 279 10.89 8.33 4.28
C ASP A 279 11.68 8.97 5.45
N GLY A 280 12.64 9.82 5.12
CA GLY A 280 13.43 10.55 6.10
C GLY A 280 14.43 9.67 6.86
N ILE A 281 14.91 8.60 6.25
CA ILE A 281 15.94 7.74 6.83
C ILE A 281 17.31 8.38 6.63
N VAL A 282 17.94 8.80 7.73
CA VAL A 282 19.25 9.42 7.72
C VAL A 282 20.27 8.50 8.38
N PRO A 283 21.24 7.95 7.62
CA PRO A 283 22.35 7.22 8.21
C PRO A 283 23.13 8.14 9.19
N PRO A 284 23.53 7.65 10.37
CA PRO A 284 24.39 8.43 11.28
C PRO A 284 25.74 8.72 10.62
N ALA A 285 26.32 9.90 10.89
CA ALA A 285 27.60 10.35 10.31
C ALA A 285 28.77 9.37 10.58
N ASN A 286 28.71 8.62 11.68
CA ASN A 286 29.65 7.54 12.01
C ASN A 286 28.95 6.20 11.79
N ASN A 287 28.79 5.78 10.53
CA ASN A 287 28.40 4.40 10.26
C ASN A 287 29.52 3.49 10.77
N HIS A 288 29.28 2.78 11.87
CA HIS A 288 30.00 1.53 12.10
C HIS A 288 29.61 0.62 10.92
N GLU A 289 30.57 0.38 10.03
CA GLU A 289 30.44 -0.63 9.00
C GLU A 289 29.84 -1.88 9.65
N CYS A 290 28.81 -2.45 9.05
CA CYS A 290 28.41 -3.80 9.41
C CYS A 290 29.67 -4.64 9.42
N ASP A 291 29.96 -5.32 10.53
CA ASP A 291 31.14 -6.17 10.63
C ASP A 291 31.17 -7.06 9.37
N PRO A 292 32.23 -6.97 8.52
CA PRO A 292 32.33 -7.71 7.27
C PRO A 292 32.19 -9.22 7.46
N ALA A 293 32.38 -9.72 8.68
CA ALA A 293 32.16 -11.11 9.06
C ALA A 293 30.69 -11.57 8.88
N HIS A 294 29.72 -10.66 9.05
CA HIS A 294 28.31 -10.97 8.82
C HIS A 294 27.91 -10.92 7.33
N LEU A 295 28.58 -10.13 6.49
CA LEU A 295 28.34 -10.07 5.05
C LEU A 295 28.85 -11.32 4.32
N ASN A 296 29.89 -12.00 4.83
CA ASN A 296 30.49 -13.17 4.20
C ASN A 296 29.81 -14.50 4.55
N ASN A 297 29.01 -14.58 5.59
CA ASN A 297 28.29 -15.81 5.98
C ASN A 297 27.01 -16.07 5.17
N THR A 298 26.61 -15.16 4.29
CA THR A 298 25.45 -15.33 3.38
C THR A 298 25.82 -15.84 2.00
N LYS A 299 27.11 -16.13 1.72
CA LYS A 299 27.53 -16.89 0.55
C LYS A 299 27.15 -18.34 0.74
N LYS A 300 26.06 -18.76 0.07
CA LYS A 300 25.45 -20.09 0.05
C LYS A 300 24.50 -20.38 1.23
N VAL A 301 23.37 -19.76 1.26
CA VAL A 301 22.17 -20.55 1.53
C VAL A 301 21.88 -21.26 0.21
N ASP A 302 22.37 -22.48 0.09
CA ASP A 302 22.00 -23.36 -1.02
C ASP A 302 20.49 -23.50 -1.03
N LEU A 303 19.88 -23.05 -2.11
CA LEU A 303 18.45 -23.15 -2.40
C LEU A 303 18.01 -24.60 -2.70
N LEU A 304 18.86 -25.59 -2.39
CA LEU A 304 18.65 -27.02 -2.60
C LEU A 304 18.77 -27.77 -1.27
N GLY A 305 17.87 -27.47 -0.34
CA GLY A 305 17.61 -28.35 0.81
C GLY A 305 16.44 -29.26 0.48
N VAL A 306 16.61 -30.19 -0.45
CA VAL A 306 15.78 -31.40 -0.58
C VAL A 306 16.45 -32.48 0.27
N VAL A 307 15.88 -32.81 1.40
CA VAL A 307 15.56 -34.17 1.90
C VAL A 307 14.38 -34.06 2.84
#